data_ad9495e3e1eb11650889c63163e00784
#
_entry.id   ad9495e3e1eb11650889c63163e00784
#
_cell.length_a   1.000
_cell.length_b   1.000
_cell.length_c   1.000
_cell.angle_alpha   90.00
_cell.angle_beta   90.00
_cell.angle_gamma   90.00
#
_symmetry.space_group_name_H-M   'P 1'
#
loop_
_entity.id
_entity.type
_entity.pdbx_description
1 polymer ?
#
loop_
_entity_poly.entity_id
_entity_poly.type
_entity_poly.pdbx_seq_one_letter_code
_entity_poly.pdbx_strand_id
1 'polypeptide(L)'
;GDLFSNNPTQWADRDGDGYGDNQSETATMSDAFSADGTQWNDTDGDGHGDNPYGTQGDWFPNDATRWQDSDRDGVADEDDAFPNDSSQIIDLDNDGYGDDANGTDPDVFPNDPTEWADTDDDKVGNNADAFPFDPSQQNDSDGDGFGDNERGSGADKFPNDSTQWSDIDG
;
A
#
# COMPACT_ATOMS: atom_id res chain seq x y z
N GLY A 1 -47.43 -2.17 -16.14
CA GLY A 1 -47.36 -3.01 -17.35
C GLY A 1 -46.12 -3.88 -17.26
N ASP A 2 -46.05 -4.93 -18.04
CA ASP A 2 -44.89 -5.80 -18.13
C ASP A 2 -43.73 -5.04 -18.79
N LEU A 3 -42.64 -4.86 -18.10
CA LEU A 3 -41.43 -4.16 -18.58
C LEU A 3 -40.58 -5.07 -19.48
N PHE A 4 -40.75 -6.38 -19.37
CA PHE A 4 -39.98 -7.40 -20.08
C PHE A 4 -40.88 -8.22 -21.08
N SER A 5 -41.64 -7.56 -21.92
CA SER A 5 -42.63 -8.19 -22.81
C SER A 5 -42.10 -9.34 -23.70
N ASN A 6 -40.77 -9.44 -23.89
CA ASN A 6 -40.10 -10.50 -24.62
C ASN A 6 -39.39 -11.53 -23.73
N ASN A 7 -39.44 -11.36 -22.40
CA ASN A 7 -38.84 -12.26 -21.41
C ASN A 7 -39.89 -12.78 -20.44
N PRO A 8 -40.48 -13.97 -20.68
CA PRO A 8 -41.58 -14.48 -19.86
C PRO A 8 -41.16 -14.87 -18.43
N THR A 9 -39.88 -14.75 -18.08
CA THR A 9 -39.36 -15.03 -16.74
C THR A 9 -39.20 -13.76 -15.91
N GLN A 10 -39.36 -12.56 -16.52
CA GLN A 10 -39.27 -11.28 -15.82
C GLN A 10 -40.49 -10.41 -16.13
N TRP A 11 -40.96 -9.59 -15.19
CA TRP A 11 -42.12 -8.69 -15.36
C TRP A 11 -42.00 -7.37 -14.60
N ALA A 12 -41.08 -7.28 -13.61
CA ALA A 12 -40.84 -6.08 -12.84
C ALA A 12 -39.34 -5.73 -12.86
N ASP A 13 -39.05 -4.45 -12.79
CA ASP A 13 -37.74 -3.82 -12.73
C ASP A 13 -37.95 -2.58 -11.86
N ARG A 14 -37.53 -2.67 -10.61
CA ARG A 14 -37.86 -1.69 -9.59
C ARG A 14 -37.00 -0.45 -9.66
N ASP A 15 -35.74 -0.61 -9.99
CA ASP A 15 -34.76 0.48 -10.04
C ASP A 15 -34.49 1.01 -11.47
N GLY A 16 -34.94 0.25 -12.48
CA GLY A 16 -34.93 0.71 -13.87
C GLY A 16 -33.62 0.47 -14.62
N ASP A 17 -32.82 -0.51 -14.19
CA ASP A 17 -31.51 -0.81 -14.77
C ASP A 17 -31.60 -1.75 -15.99
N GLY A 18 -32.74 -2.38 -16.22
CA GLY A 18 -32.99 -3.31 -17.31
C GLY A 18 -32.84 -4.79 -16.96
N TYR A 19 -32.52 -5.10 -15.70
CA TYR A 19 -32.57 -6.43 -15.12
C TYR A 19 -33.86 -6.62 -14.29
N GLY A 20 -34.30 -7.83 -14.12
CA GLY A 20 -35.64 -8.07 -13.55
C GLY A 20 -35.58 -8.59 -12.11
N ASP A 21 -36.56 -8.16 -11.31
CA ASP A 21 -36.68 -8.47 -9.87
C ASP A 21 -36.88 -9.97 -9.57
N ASN A 22 -37.22 -10.82 -10.57
CA ASN A 22 -37.45 -12.25 -10.36
C ASN A 22 -36.12 -13.02 -10.29
N GLN A 23 -35.78 -13.49 -9.10
CA GLN A 23 -34.57 -14.26 -8.82
C GLN A 23 -34.78 -15.79 -8.77
N SER A 24 -35.85 -16.31 -9.40
CA SER A 24 -36.08 -17.75 -9.45
C SER A 24 -35.00 -18.47 -10.30
N GLU A 25 -34.71 -19.73 -9.99
CA GLU A 25 -33.71 -20.56 -10.71
C GLU A 25 -33.91 -20.64 -12.22
N THR A 26 -35.11 -20.36 -12.70
CA THR A 26 -35.48 -20.38 -14.13
C THR A 26 -35.52 -18.99 -14.76
N ALA A 27 -35.31 -17.93 -13.98
CA ALA A 27 -35.31 -16.58 -14.47
C ALA A 27 -34.01 -16.27 -15.25
N THR A 28 -34.16 -15.46 -16.28
CA THR A 28 -33.02 -14.93 -17.04
C THR A 28 -32.96 -13.43 -16.89
N MET A 29 -31.80 -12.83 -16.92
CA MET A 29 -31.61 -11.41 -16.62
C MET A 29 -32.12 -11.03 -15.21
N SER A 30 -31.83 -11.88 -14.24
CA SER A 30 -32.18 -11.62 -12.84
C SER A 30 -31.26 -10.54 -12.28
N ASP A 31 -31.88 -9.70 -11.44
CA ASP A 31 -31.20 -8.65 -10.71
C ASP A 31 -30.96 -9.09 -9.25
N ALA A 32 -29.70 -9.15 -8.84
CA ALA A 32 -29.33 -9.46 -7.46
C ALA A 32 -29.61 -8.28 -6.52
N PHE A 33 -29.68 -7.05 -7.06
CA PHE A 33 -29.80 -5.80 -6.31
C PHE A 33 -31.01 -4.95 -6.70
N SER A 34 -32.19 -5.50 -6.73
CA SER A 34 -33.45 -4.94 -7.25
C SER A 34 -33.89 -3.55 -6.72
N ALA A 35 -33.05 -2.86 -6.00
CA ALA A 35 -33.27 -1.50 -5.50
C ALA A 35 -32.05 -0.58 -5.79
N ASP A 36 -31.06 -1.07 -6.54
CA ASP A 36 -29.84 -0.33 -6.86
C ASP A 36 -29.49 -0.48 -8.35
N GLY A 37 -30.02 0.41 -9.16
CA GLY A 37 -29.78 0.43 -10.63
C GLY A 37 -28.34 0.67 -11.05
N THR A 38 -27.38 0.57 -10.17
CA THR A 38 -25.96 0.55 -10.48
C THR A 38 -25.33 -0.83 -10.35
N GLN A 39 -26.10 -1.80 -9.83
CA GLN A 39 -25.68 -3.18 -9.60
C GLN A 39 -26.77 -4.15 -10.05
N TRP A 40 -26.42 -5.28 -10.65
CA TRP A 40 -27.36 -6.31 -11.09
C TRP A 40 -26.86 -7.75 -10.88
N ASN A 41 -25.55 -7.94 -10.76
CA ASN A 41 -24.92 -9.23 -10.55
C ASN A 41 -24.15 -9.26 -9.24
N ASP A 42 -24.10 -10.43 -8.62
CA ASP A 42 -23.28 -10.77 -7.47
C ASP A 42 -22.79 -12.21 -7.74
N THR A 43 -21.61 -12.34 -8.31
CA THR A 43 -21.13 -13.63 -8.85
C THR A 43 -20.66 -14.59 -7.75
N ASP A 44 -20.06 -14.08 -6.69
CA ASP A 44 -19.55 -14.91 -5.59
C ASP A 44 -20.48 -14.94 -4.35
N GLY A 45 -21.49 -14.05 -4.31
CA GLY A 45 -22.56 -14.08 -3.33
C GLY A 45 -22.19 -13.41 -2.01
N ASP A 46 -21.27 -12.46 -2.00
CA ASP A 46 -20.82 -11.76 -0.80
C ASP A 46 -21.70 -10.54 -0.43
N GLY A 47 -22.58 -10.11 -1.36
CA GLY A 47 -23.49 -8.99 -1.18
C GLY A 47 -22.97 -7.68 -1.76
N HIS A 48 -21.82 -7.69 -2.41
CA HIS A 48 -21.26 -6.61 -3.22
C HIS A 48 -21.49 -6.89 -4.71
N GLY A 49 -21.81 -5.86 -5.48
CA GLY A 49 -22.18 -6.09 -6.90
C GLY A 49 -20.96 -6.07 -7.81
N ASP A 50 -20.98 -6.93 -8.83
CA ASP A 50 -19.89 -7.12 -9.79
C ASP A 50 -19.46 -5.84 -10.54
N ASN A 51 -20.26 -4.77 -10.48
CA ASN A 51 -19.86 -3.48 -11.07
C ASN A 51 -19.02 -2.67 -10.08
N PRO A 52 -17.70 -2.60 -10.23
CA PRO A 52 -16.82 -1.93 -9.26
C PRO A 52 -17.06 -0.41 -9.17
N TYR A 53 -17.78 0.16 -10.14
CA TYR A 53 -18.12 1.58 -10.18
C TYR A 53 -19.53 1.88 -9.68
N GLY A 54 -20.32 0.85 -9.35
CA GLY A 54 -21.63 0.97 -8.74
C GLY A 54 -21.58 1.24 -7.24
N THR A 55 -22.76 1.35 -6.62
CA THR A 55 -22.88 1.45 -5.16
C THR A 55 -22.33 0.18 -4.52
N GLN A 56 -21.40 0.29 -3.57
CA GLN A 56 -20.76 -0.86 -2.94
C GLN A 56 -20.23 -1.88 -3.96
N GLY A 57 -19.58 -1.37 -5.00
CA GLY A 57 -19.06 -2.20 -6.08
C GLY A 57 -17.92 -3.11 -5.63
N ASP A 58 -17.89 -4.28 -6.25
CA ASP A 58 -16.90 -5.31 -6.01
C ASP A 58 -15.78 -5.25 -7.06
N TRP A 59 -14.56 -5.12 -6.59
CA TRP A 59 -13.34 -5.18 -7.41
C TRP A 59 -12.83 -6.61 -7.62
N PHE A 60 -13.37 -7.59 -6.84
CA PHE A 60 -12.95 -8.99 -6.85
C PHE A 60 -14.14 -9.96 -7.04
N PRO A 61 -14.96 -9.83 -8.10
CA PRO A 61 -16.27 -10.47 -8.24
C PRO A 61 -16.24 -12.02 -8.37
N ASN A 62 -15.19 -12.65 -7.97
CA ASN A 62 -15.04 -14.10 -7.89
C ASN A 62 -14.42 -14.54 -6.56
N ASP A 63 -14.30 -13.64 -5.58
CA ASP A 63 -13.71 -13.93 -4.29
C ASP A 63 -14.53 -13.29 -3.15
N ALA A 64 -15.54 -13.99 -2.68
CA ALA A 64 -16.48 -13.58 -1.63
C ALA A 64 -15.84 -13.17 -0.27
N THR A 65 -14.54 -13.06 -0.21
CA THR A 65 -13.81 -12.55 0.97
C THR A 65 -13.21 -11.18 0.73
N ARG A 66 -13.29 -10.65 -0.49
CA ARG A 66 -12.68 -9.39 -0.91
C ARG A 66 -13.62 -8.62 -1.83
N TRP A 67 -13.76 -7.32 -1.62
CA TRP A 67 -14.60 -6.45 -2.47
C TRP A 67 -13.99 -5.07 -2.71
N GLN A 68 -13.11 -4.59 -1.83
CA GLN A 68 -12.58 -3.24 -1.87
C GLN A 68 -11.12 -3.22 -2.33
N ASP A 69 -10.82 -2.30 -3.25
CA ASP A 69 -9.49 -1.95 -3.74
C ASP A 69 -9.49 -0.43 -3.95
N SER A 70 -9.01 0.30 -2.96
CA SER A 70 -9.18 1.75 -2.87
C SER A 70 -8.29 2.52 -3.85
N ASP A 71 -7.09 2.04 -4.13
CA ASP A 71 -6.13 2.68 -5.03
C ASP A 71 -6.03 2.01 -6.41
N ARG A 72 -6.64 0.81 -6.55
CA ARG A 72 -6.79 0.07 -7.81
C ARG A 72 -5.49 -0.50 -8.35
N ASP A 73 -4.68 -1.02 -7.48
CA ASP A 73 -3.45 -1.73 -7.85
C ASP A 73 -3.68 -3.22 -8.10
N GLY A 74 -4.87 -3.75 -7.71
CA GLY A 74 -5.28 -5.14 -7.88
C GLY A 74 -5.10 -5.98 -6.62
N VAL A 75 -4.74 -5.38 -5.50
CA VAL A 75 -4.71 -6.00 -4.17
C VAL A 75 -5.86 -5.44 -3.34
N ALA A 76 -6.52 -6.28 -2.58
CA ALA A 76 -7.63 -5.83 -1.74
C ALA A 76 -7.12 -5.04 -0.53
N ASP A 77 -7.87 -4.02 -0.10
CA ASP A 77 -7.51 -3.15 1.03
C ASP A 77 -7.10 -3.93 2.30
N GLU A 78 -7.67 -5.13 2.50
CA GLU A 78 -7.37 -5.96 3.68
C GLU A 78 -6.06 -6.76 3.57
N ASP A 79 -5.55 -6.95 2.36
CA ASP A 79 -4.29 -7.65 2.07
C ASP A 79 -3.17 -6.66 1.71
N ASP A 80 -3.49 -5.37 1.62
CA ASP A 80 -2.60 -4.29 1.24
C ASP A 80 -2.15 -3.49 2.47
N ALA A 81 -0.84 -3.38 2.67
CA ALA A 81 -0.28 -2.54 3.73
C ALA A 81 -0.50 -1.04 3.45
N PHE A 82 -0.70 -0.67 2.17
CA PHE A 82 -0.86 0.72 1.72
C PHE A 82 -2.11 0.93 0.84
N PRO A 83 -3.34 0.71 1.35
CA PRO A 83 -4.56 0.66 0.55
C PRO A 83 -4.97 1.98 -0.14
N ASN A 84 -4.13 2.97 -0.14
CA ASN A 84 -4.32 4.25 -0.82
C ASN A 84 -3.09 4.66 -1.64
N ASP A 85 -2.10 3.77 -1.80
CA ASP A 85 -0.90 4.01 -2.59
C ASP A 85 -0.60 2.83 -3.52
N SER A 86 -1.14 2.87 -4.72
CA SER A 86 -0.99 1.85 -5.76
C SER A 86 0.46 1.55 -6.21
N SER A 87 1.43 2.16 -5.61
CA SER A 87 2.85 1.90 -5.86
C SER A 87 3.51 1.09 -4.76
N GLN A 88 2.79 0.84 -3.65
CA GLN A 88 3.26 0.05 -2.51
C GLN A 88 2.17 -0.94 -2.09
N ILE A 89 2.56 -2.17 -1.77
CA ILE A 89 1.64 -3.25 -1.36
C ILE A 89 2.10 -3.87 -0.04
N ILE A 90 3.40 -4.00 0.15
CA ILE A 90 4.01 -4.76 1.23
C ILE A 90 4.81 -3.83 2.14
N ASP A 91 4.68 -4.07 3.44
CA ASP A 91 5.49 -3.51 4.51
C ASP A 91 5.88 -4.68 5.43
N LEU A 92 7.08 -5.21 5.21
CA LEU A 92 7.50 -6.49 5.82
C LEU A 92 7.81 -6.37 7.31
N ASP A 93 8.36 -5.23 7.73
CA ASP A 93 8.75 -5.00 9.12
C ASP A 93 7.77 -4.09 9.89
N ASN A 94 6.78 -3.53 9.18
CA ASN A 94 5.69 -2.71 9.69
C ASN A 94 6.16 -1.36 10.28
N ASP A 95 7.08 -0.70 9.59
CA ASP A 95 7.52 0.64 9.96
C ASP A 95 6.75 1.78 9.27
N GLY A 96 5.92 1.43 8.26
CA GLY A 96 5.08 2.34 7.51
C GLY A 96 5.70 2.84 6.21
N TYR A 97 6.82 2.26 5.79
CA TYR A 97 7.42 2.46 4.47
C TYR A 97 7.31 1.18 3.63
N GLY A 98 7.12 1.33 2.35
CA GLY A 98 6.81 0.18 1.47
C GLY A 98 8.04 -0.44 0.82
N ASP A 99 8.00 -1.77 0.67
CA ASP A 99 9.13 -2.58 0.17
C ASP A 99 9.40 -2.42 -1.33
N ASP A 100 8.49 -1.83 -2.13
CA ASP A 100 8.77 -1.60 -3.55
C ASP A 100 9.71 -0.40 -3.74
N ALA A 101 10.94 -0.70 -4.11
CA ALA A 101 11.98 0.30 -4.34
C ALA A 101 11.65 1.35 -5.43
N ASN A 102 10.61 1.11 -6.24
CA ASN A 102 10.13 2.06 -7.25
C ASN A 102 8.84 2.77 -6.83
N GLY A 103 8.29 2.41 -5.69
CA GLY A 103 7.09 3.01 -5.13
C GLY A 103 7.35 4.37 -4.47
N THR A 104 6.30 4.94 -3.92
CA THR A 104 6.37 6.17 -3.13
C THR A 104 7.08 5.88 -1.80
N ASP A 105 8.02 6.75 -1.42
CA ASP A 105 8.75 6.65 -0.14
C ASP A 105 9.24 5.22 0.17
N PRO A 106 10.07 4.62 -0.70
CA PRO A 106 10.46 3.21 -0.57
C PRO A 106 11.33 2.97 0.64
N ASP A 107 11.11 1.82 1.28
CA ASP A 107 12.01 1.32 2.32
C ASP A 107 13.26 0.68 1.71
N VAL A 108 14.44 1.14 2.10
CA VAL A 108 15.73 0.55 1.71
C VAL A 108 16.23 -0.52 2.71
N PHE A 109 15.52 -0.67 3.85
CA PHE A 109 15.83 -1.65 4.89
C PHE A 109 14.63 -2.53 5.28
N PRO A 110 13.97 -3.24 4.36
CA PRO A 110 12.66 -3.89 4.53
C PRO A 110 12.61 -5.05 5.56
N ASN A 111 13.50 -5.08 6.49
CA ASN A 111 13.56 -6.03 7.61
C ASN A 111 14.03 -5.37 8.91
N ASP A 112 14.15 -4.04 8.93
CA ASP A 112 14.59 -3.29 10.11
C ASP A 112 13.64 -2.12 10.40
N PRO A 113 12.61 -2.32 11.26
CA PRO A 113 11.57 -1.33 11.52
C PRO A 113 12.09 -0.06 12.25
N THR A 114 13.36 0.14 12.30
CA THR A 114 13.98 1.36 12.84
C THR A 114 14.68 2.19 11.77
N GLU A 115 14.79 1.65 10.54
CA GLU A 115 15.47 2.27 9.41
C GLU A 115 14.67 2.11 8.12
N TRP A 116 14.49 3.17 7.35
CA TRP A 116 13.80 3.14 6.06
C TRP A 116 14.54 3.91 4.95
N ALA A 117 15.55 4.71 5.31
CA ALA A 117 16.28 5.54 4.37
C ALA A 117 17.79 5.47 4.61
N ASP A 118 18.55 5.51 3.51
CA ASP A 118 20.00 5.65 3.47
C ASP A 118 20.33 6.77 2.48
N THR A 119 20.65 7.95 2.98
CA THR A 119 20.75 9.14 2.14
C THR A 119 22.04 9.22 1.34
N ASP A 120 23.11 8.62 1.86
CA ASP A 120 24.43 8.65 1.22
C ASP A 120 24.88 7.29 0.66
N ASP A 121 24.01 6.27 0.74
CA ASP A 121 24.20 4.92 0.18
C ASP A 121 25.38 4.14 0.80
N ASP A 122 25.70 4.35 2.06
CA ASP A 122 26.79 3.66 2.74
C ASP A 122 26.38 2.36 3.44
N LYS A 123 25.06 2.04 3.43
CA LYS A 123 24.42 0.86 4.02
C LYS A 123 24.18 0.92 5.53
N VAL A 124 24.30 2.08 6.10
CA VAL A 124 23.82 2.39 7.44
C VAL A 124 22.60 3.30 7.30
N GLY A 125 21.51 2.96 7.97
CA GLY A 125 20.30 3.76 7.90
C GLY A 125 20.46 5.11 8.58
N ASN A 126 19.72 6.09 8.08
CA ASN A 126 19.85 7.48 8.55
C ASN A 126 19.66 7.65 10.07
N ASN A 127 18.90 6.76 10.73
CA ASN A 127 18.64 6.84 12.16
C ASN A 127 19.81 6.30 12.99
N ALA A 128 20.54 5.32 12.48
CA ALA A 128 21.70 4.73 13.11
C ALA A 128 23.01 5.47 12.75
N ASP A 129 22.95 6.27 11.66
CA ASP A 129 24.11 6.99 11.14
C ASP A 129 24.26 8.37 11.80
N ALA A 130 25.42 8.60 12.42
CA ALA A 130 25.76 9.92 12.96
C ALA A 130 26.00 10.97 11.85
N PHE A 131 26.27 10.51 10.60
CA PHE A 131 26.61 11.37 9.44
C PHE A 131 25.80 11.01 8.19
N PRO A 132 24.46 11.12 8.16
CA PRO A 132 23.58 10.59 7.11
C PRO A 132 23.77 11.22 5.71
N PHE A 133 24.79 12.03 5.51
CA PHE A 133 25.14 12.70 4.25
C PHE A 133 26.61 12.52 3.89
N ASP A 134 27.36 11.70 4.65
CA ASP A 134 28.79 11.45 4.41
C ASP A 134 29.08 9.95 4.43
N PRO A 135 29.08 9.29 3.25
CA PRO A 135 29.26 7.84 3.14
C PRO A 135 30.63 7.35 3.61
N SER A 136 31.48 8.22 4.09
CA SER A 136 32.77 7.87 4.66
C SER A 136 32.79 7.85 6.18
N GLN A 137 31.72 8.26 6.85
CA GLN A 137 31.55 8.32 8.28
C GLN A 137 30.20 7.75 8.70
N GLN A 138 30.11 6.95 9.75
CA GLN A 138 28.88 6.38 10.32
C GLN A 138 28.76 6.62 11.82
N ASN A 139 29.89 6.73 12.51
CA ASN A 139 29.91 6.80 13.98
C ASN A 139 30.59 8.08 14.47
N ASP A 140 30.08 8.59 15.58
CA ASP A 140 30.63 9.68 16.35
C ASP A 140 30.55 9.23 17.85
N SER A 141 31.60 8.62 18.35
CA SER A 141 31.56 7.96 19.66
C SER A 141 31.52 8.92 20.86
N ASP A 142 32.01 10.13 20.69
CA ASP A 142 32.03 11.11 21.79
C ASP A 142 31.11 12.31 21.57
N GLY A 143 30.49 12.40 20.35
CA GLY A 143 29.44 13.37 20.02
C GLY A 143 29.96 14.78 19.72
N ASP A 144 31.18 14.91 19.21
CA ASP A 144 31.77 16.22 18.93
C ASP A 144 31.53 16.71 17.49
N GLY A 145 30.93 15.85 16.62
CA GLY A 145 30.58 16.15 15.23
C GLY A 145 31.68 15.81 14.24
N PHE A 146 32.71 15.08 14.64
CA PHE A 146 33.74 14.49 13.79
C PHE A 146 33.64 12.96 13.82
N GLY A 147 33.88 12.31 12.70
CA GLY A 147 33.62 10.87 12.58
C GLY A 147 34.80 9.99 12.95
N ASP A 148 34.46 8.84 13.51
CA ASP A 148 35.45 7.86 14.04
C ASP A 148 36.31 7.21 12.95
N ASN A 149 35.88 7.26 11.66
CA ASN A 149 36.66 6.68 10.56
C ASN A 149 37.83 7.59 10.20
N GLU A 150 39.02 7.21 10.63
CA GLU A 150 40.27 7.96 10.37
C GLU A 150 40.56 8.26 8.88
N ARG A 151 39.90 7.55 7.94
CA ARG A 151 40.05 7.70 6.49
C ARG A 151 38.91 8.47 5.87
N GLY A 152 37.87 8.74 6.62
CA GLY A 152 36.70 9.48 6.18
C GLY A 152 36.92 10.99 6.13
N SER A 153 35.94 11.68 5.61
CA SER A 153 35.87 13.12 5.69
C SER A 153 35.64 13.57 7.12
N GLY A 154 36.26 14.66 7.55
CA GLY A 154 36.12 15.13 8.93
C GLY A 154 36.52 14.11 10.01
N ALA A 155 37.58 13.32 9.76
CA ALA A 155 38.01 12.27 10.67
C ALA A 155 38.45 12.81 12.02
N ASP A 156 37.96 12.16 13.08
CA ASP A 156 38.39 12.39 14.43
C ASP A 156 39.68 11.57 14.77
N LYS A 157 40.68 12.24 15.32
CA LYS A 157 41.91 11.60 15.81
C LYS A 157 41.81 11.14 17.28
N PHE A 158 40.76 11.58 17.95
CA PHE A 158 40.54 11.32 19.39
C PHE A 158 39.10 10.87 19.68
N PRO A 159 38.59 9.77 19.06
CA PRO A 159 37.18 9.40 19.02
C PRO A 159 36.56 9.00 20.37
N ASN A 160 37.12 9.41 21.46
CA ASN A 160 36.64 9.26 22.83
C ASN A 160 36.90 10.52 23.66
N ASP A 161 37.27 11.65 23.04
CA ASP A 161 37.53 12.92 23.72
C ASP A 161 36.86 14.08 22.98
N SER A 162 35.59 14.34 23.25
CA SER A 162 34.77 15.39 22.64
C SER A 162 35.29 16.82 22.75
N THR A 163 36.51 16.99 23.23
CA THR A 163 37.20 18.29 23.27
C THR A 163 38.31 18.40 22.21
N GLN A 164 38.63 17.31 21.52
CA GLN A 164 39.73 17.22 20.55
C GLN A 164 39.35 16.32 19.37
N TRP A 165 39.48 16.80 18.12
CA TRP A 165 39.22 16.07 16.87
C TRP A 165 40.46 16.02 15.97
N SER A 166 41.45 16.87 16.18
CA SER A 166 42.62 16.94 15.28
C SER A 166 43.91 17.01 16.09
N ASP A 167 44.94 16.33 15.59
CA ASP A 167 46.31 16.44 16.03
C ASP A 167 47.07 17.39 15.08
N ILE A 168 47.34 18.60 15.52
CA ILE A 168 47.95 19.66 14.71
C ILE A 168 49.49 19.59 14.75
N ASP A 169 50.06 18.94 15.74
CA ASP A 169 51.50 18.86 15.98
C ASP A 169 52.08 17.46 15.76
N GLY A 170 51.24 16.45 15.36
CA GLY A 170 51.61 15.16 14.79
C GLY A 170 52.21 14.17 15.73
#